data_218d6b7fb97581a386ad685b7edb3ca7
#
_entry.id   218d6b7fb97581a386ad685b7edb3ca7
#
_cell.length_a   1.000
_cell.length_b   1.000
_cell.length_c   1.000
_cell.angle_alpha   90.00
_cell.angle_beta   90.00
_cell.angle_gamma   90.00
#
_symmetry.space_group_name_H-M   'P 1'
#
loop_
_entity.id
_entity.type
_entity.pdbx_description
1 polymer ?
#
loop_
_entity_poly.entity_id
_entity_poly.type
_entity_poly.pdbx_seq_one_letter_code
_entity_poly.pdbx_strand_id
1 'polypeptide(L)'
;MSTAVSPLAPTNVPEMPNIDGVRLATAAAGIRYKNRTDVLLALFDKGTTVAGVFTKSKCPSAAVDWCRAKLKGGEARALVVNSGNANAFTGKTGKQSTTLTASIAAKAADTTAAKIFLASTGVIGEPLDATKFNGVLDDLAKVAVPEGWDNAARAIMTTDTFPKVATATVKLGKAKVTINGMAKGAGMIAPDMATMLAFVFTDAPLSATVLQSLLKTGVEDTFNAVTIDGDTSTSDTLLAFATGAAAARGAPTIKRASDPQLKAFIKAFHAVLADLAEQVARDGEGARKLVEVVVEGATSKTSARKIAMSIANSPLVKTAIAGEDANWG
;
A
#
# COMPACT_ATOMS: atom_id res chain seq x y z
N MET A 1 21.80 11.67 -4.51
CA MET A 1 22.74 10.57 -4.28
C MET A 1 22.08 9.34 -4.87
N SER A 2 22.74 8.60 -5.76
CA SER A 2 22.26 7.28 -6.18
C SER A 2 22.46 6.35 -4.98
N THR A 3 21.40 6.01 -4.28
CA THR A 3 21.45 4.97 -3.26
C THR A 3 21.64 3.63 -3.97
N ALA A 4 22.69 2.88 -3.59
CA ALA A 4 22.85 1.52 -4.08
C ALA A 4 21.62 0.70 -3.75
N VAL A 5 21.24 -0.20 -4.65
CA VAL A 5 20.12 -1.13 -4.39
C VAL A 5 20.45 -1.96 -3.16
N SER A 6 19.47 -2.19 -2.29
CA SER A 6 19.61 -3.02 -1.09
C SER A 6 20.21 -4.39 -1.47
N PRO A 7 21.24 -4.88 -0.75
CA PRO A 7 21.77 -6.22 -0.98
C PRO A 7 20.77 -7.34 -0.69
N LEU A 8 19.66 -7.01 -0.04
CA LEU A 8 18.57 -7.92 0.28
C LEU A 8 17.42 -7.85 -0.73
N ALA A 9 17.55 -7.03 -1.79
CA ALA A 9 16.53 -6.94 -2.83
C ALA A 9 16.27 -8.32 -3.48
N PRO A 10 15.01 -8.62 -3.84
CA PRO A 10 14.69 -9.84 -4.56
C PRO A 10 15.49 -9.92 -5.87
N THR A 11 16.02 -11.08 -6.18
CA THR A 11 16.72 -11.33 -7.45
C THR A 11 15.79 -11.44 -8.65
N ASN A 12 14.53 -11.82 -8.39
CA ASN A 12 13.49 -11.98 -9.41
C ASN A 12 12.31 -11.06 -9.10
N VAL A 13 11.95 -10.23 -10.05
CA VAL A 13 10.72 -9.43 -9.98
C VAL A 13 9.63 -10.19 -10.75
N PRO A 14 8.46 -10.47 -10.16
CA PRO A 14 7.41 -11.21 -10.85
C PRO A 14 6.84 -10.40 -12.01
N GLU A 15 6.51 -11.08 -13.09
CA GLU A 15 5.66 -10.48 -14.12
C GLU A 15 4.26 -10.25 -13.54
N MET A 16 3.76 -9.02 -13.64
CA MET A 16 2.49 -8.61 -13.07
C MET A 16 1.37 -8.78 -14.11
N PRO A 17 0.48 -9.76 -13.96
CA PRO A 17 -0.64 -9.92 -14.88
C PRO A 17 -1.59 -8.73 -14.85
N ASN A 18 -2.28 -8.48 -15.97
CA ASN A 18 -3.34 -7.49 -16.01
C ASN A 18 -4.52 -7.91 -15.11
N ILE A 19 -5.18 -6.92 -14.53
CA ILE A 19 -6.43 -7.10 -13.76
C ILE A 19 -7.54 -6.38 -14.51
N ASP A 20 -8.53 -7.12 -14.93
CA ASP A 20 -9.70 -6.55 -15.61
C ASP A 20 -10.37 -5.48 -14.73
N GLY A 21 -10.60 -4.32 -15.32
CA GLY A 21 -11.20 -3.17 -14.63
C GLY A 21 -10.21 -2.29 -13.86
N VAL A 22 -8.89 -2.53 -14.01
CA VAL A 22 -7.82 -1.66 -13.48
C VAL A 22 -7.00 -1.10 -14.64
N ARG A 23 -6.75 0.21 -14.65
CA ARG A 23 -5.84 0.89 -15.58
C ARG A 23 -4.95 1.84 -14.81
N LEU A 24 -3.67 1.88 -15.16
CA LEU A 24 -2.63 2.60 -14.45
C LEU A 24 -1.94 3.60 -15.38
N ALA A 25 -1.61 4.77 -14.85
CA ALA A 25 -0.77 5.75 -15.54
C ALA A 25 0.06 6.52 -14.52
N THR A 26 1.24 6.97 -14.93
CA THR A 26 2.17 7.71 -14.07
C THR A 26 2.72 8.94 -14.77
N ALA A 27 3.05 9.97 -13.99
CA ALA A 27 3.64 11.19 -14.49
C ALA A 27 4.69 11.78 -13.55
N ALA A 28 5.54 12.64 -14.11
CA ALA A 28 6.41 13.55 -13.38
C ALA A 28 5.70 14.92 -13.27
N ALA A 29 4.94 15.15 -12.22
CA ALA A 29 4.24 16.41 -11.97
C ALA A 29 5.13 17.45 -11.26
N GLY A 30 6.32 17.05 -10.82
CA GLY A 30 7.24 17.92 -10.07
C GLY A 30 6.69 18.28 -8.69
N ILE A 31 6.09 17.31 -8.00
CA ILE A 31 5.54 17.51 -6.65
C ILE A 31 6.59 18.12 -5.72
N ARG A 32 7.80 17.56 -5.76
CA ARG A 32 8.96 18.10 -5.05
C ARG A 32 10.20 18.14 -5.91
N TYR A 33 10.50 17.06 -6.62
CA TYR A 33 11.73 16.90 -7.39
C TYR A 33 11.45 17.03 -8.89
N LYS A 34 12.36 17.68 -9.62
CA LYS A 34 12.29 17.75 -11.09
C LYS A 34 12.73 16.40 -11.70
N ASN A 35 12.16 16.05 -12.84
CA ASN A 35 12.55 14.88 -13.66
C ASN A 35 12.41 13.53 -12.93
N ARG A 36 11.45 13.41 -12.03
CA ARG A 36 11.12 12.16 -11.33
C ARG A 36 9.63 11.89 -11.48
N THR A 37 9.28 10.65 -11.80
CA THR A 37 7.90 10.19 -11.75
C THR A 37 7.47 10.19 -10.28
N ASP A 38 6.44 10.97 -9.96
CA ASP A 38 5.99 11.26 -8.61
C ASP A 38 4.47 11.25 -8.44
N VAL A 39 3.73 10.93 -9.50
CA VAL A 39 2.28 10.77 -9.48
C VAL A 39 1.88 9.45 -10.12
N LEU A 40 1.02 8.70 -9.44
CA LEU A 40 0.30 7.54 -9.93
C LEU A 40 -1.20 7.85 -9.96
N LEU A 41 -1.84 7.57 -11.09
CA LEU A 41 -3.29 7.47 -11.23
C LEU A 41 -3.66 6.01 -11.53
N ALA A 42 -4.46 5.40 -10.66
CA ALA A 42 -5.13 4.14 -10.94
C ALA A 42 -6.63 4.41 -11.15
N LEU A 43 -7.15 3.96 -12.27
CA LEU A 43 -8.57 4.07 -12.64
C LEU A 43 -9.25 2.72 -12.49
N PHE A 44 -10.48 2.75 -12.00
CA PHE A 44 -11.27 1.55 -11.74
C PHE A 44 -12.60 1.60 -12.49
N ASP A 45 -13.04 0.45 -12.95
CA ASP A 45 -14.38 0.28 -13.52
C ASP A 45 -15.45 0.52 -12.44
N LYS A 46 -16.64 0.91 -12.92
CA LYS A 46 -17.80 1.17 -12.05
C LYS A 46 -18.17 -0.09 -11.25
N GLY A 47 -18.45 0.09 -9.96
CA GLY A 47 -18.77 -1.01 -9.05
C GLY A 47 -17.56 -1.62 -8.35
N THR A 48 -16.33 -1.13 -8.59
CA THR A 48 -15.15 -1.56 -7.85
C THR A 48 -15.30 -1.26 -6.38
N THR A 49 -15.23 -2.30 -5.55
CA THR A 49 -15.28 -2.16 -4.09
C THR A 49 -13.93 -1.82 -3.51
N VAL A 50 -13.92 -1.15 -2.36
CA VAL A 50 -12.70 -0.73 -1.67
C VAL A 50 -12.74 -1.04 -0.19
N ALA A 51 -11.58 -1.41 0.34
CA ALA A 51 -11.30 -1.56 1.76
C ALA A 51 -10.01 -0.84 2.13
N GLY A 52 -9.83 -0.49 3.40
CA GLY A 52 -8.62 0.20 3.83
C GLY A 52 -8.33 0.03 5.31
N VAL A 53 -7.03 0.00 5.62
CA VAL A 53 -6.50 0.14 6.97
C VAL A 53 -5.44 1.24 6.94
N PHE A 54 -5.30 1.97 8.05
CA PHE A 54 -4.52 3.20 8.09
C PHE A 54 -3.76 3.32 9.40
N THR A 55 -2.72 4.16 9.40
CA THR A 55 -1.94 4.50 10.59
C THR A 55 -2.82 4.77 11.80
N LYS A 56 -2.35 4.35 12.97
CA LYS A 56 -2.97 4.70 14.27
C LYS A 56 -2.39 6.00 14.86
N SER A 57 -1.54 6.70 14.12
CA SER A 57 -1.01 8.01 14.55
C SER A 57 -2.15 8.93 14.97
N LYS A 58 -1.92 9.68 16.05
CA LYS A 58 -2.85 10.74 16.52
C LYS A 58 -2.86 11.97 15.60
N CYS A 59 -1.87 12.07 14.71
CA CYS A 59 -1.72 13.15 13.74
C CYS A 59 -1.64 12.60 12.32
N PRO A 60 -2.72 11.97 11.80
CA PRO A 60 -2.72 11.41 10.45
C PRO A 60 -2.61 12.51 9.40
N SER A 61 -2.05 12.16 8.23
CA SER A 61 -2.01 13.07 7.09
C SER A 61 -3.42 13.39 6.55
N ALA A 62 -3.55 14.49 5.82
CA ALA A 62 -4.83 14.91 5.26
C ALA A 62 -5.40 13.86 4.28
N ALA A 63 -4.54 13.13 3.55
CA ALA A 63 -4.95 12.04 2.67
C ALA A 63 -5.54 10.85 3.44
N VAL A 64 -4.96 10.49 4.59
CA VAL A 64 -5.49 9.44 5.47
C VAL A 64 -6.87 9.79 5.99
N ASP A 65 -7.05 11.02 6.51
CA ASP A 65 -8.36 11.49 6.99
C ASP A 65 -9.41 11.48 5.89
N TRP A 66 -9.02 11.89 4.66
CA TRP A 66 -9.87 11.83 3.50
C TRP A 66 -10.34 10.40 3.21
N CYS A 67 -9.42 9.46 3.09
CA CYS A 67 -9.73 8.06 2.80
C CYS A 67 -10.60 7.41 3.88
N ARG A 68 -10.32 7.64 5.15
CA ARG A 68 -11.16 7.16 6.27
C ARG A 68 -12.61 7.63 6.13
N ALA A 69 -12.81 8.89 5.76
CA ALA A 69 -14.16 9.44 5.56
C ALA A 69 -14.87 8.82 4.34
N LYS A 70 -14.14 8.51 3.26
CA LYS A 70 -14.70 7.99 2.01
C LYS A 70 -14.93 6.48 2.01
N LEU A 71 -14.20 5.71 2.83
CA LEU A 71 -14.38 4.25 2.93
C LEU A 71 -15.82 3.83 3.22
N LYS A 72 -16.61 4.65 3.89
CA LYS A 72 -18.02 4.36 4.19
C LYS A 72 -18.86 4.14 2.94
N GLY A 73 -18.46 4.71 1.80
CA GLY A 73 -19.12 4.52 0.50
C GLY A 73 -18.88 3.14 -0.12
N GLY A 74 -17.81 2.45 0.28
CA GLY A 74 -17.50 1.08 -0.15
C GLY A 74 -17.15 0.93 -1.64
N GLU A 75 -17.11 2.02 -2.43
CA GLU A 75 -16.85 2.01 -3.87
C GLU A 75 -15.73 3.00 -4.23
N ALA A 76 -14.88 2.61 -5.16
CA ALA A 76 -13.81 3.45 -5.71
C ALA A 76 -13.90 3.56 -7.23
N ARG A 77 -13.48 4.72 -7.77
CA ARG A 77 -13.34 4.96 -9.21
C ARG A 77 -11.92 5.37 -9.57
N ALA A 78 -11.18 5.96 -8.63
CA ALA A 78 -9.77 6.22 -8.82
C ALA A 78 -9.00 6.25 -7.50
N LEU A 79 -7.70 5.96 -7.62
CA LEU A 79 -6.67 6.19 -6.61
C LEU A 79 -5.64 7.14 -7.21
N VAL A 80 -5.33 8.23 -6.50
CA VAL A 80 -4.20 9.12 -6.81
C VAL A 80 -3.17 8.99 -5.71
N VAL A 81 -1.93 8.71 -6.09
CA VAL A 81 -0.81 8.68 -5.15
C VAL A 81 0.22 9.72 -5.59
N ASN A 82 0.71 10.52 -4.67
CA ASN A 82 1.87 11.34 -4.90
C ASN A 82 3.03 10.97 -3.99
N SER A 83 4.24 10.97 -4.52
CA SER A 83 5.49 10.88 -3.78
C SER A 83 6.22 12.22 -3.74
N GLY A 84 7.02 12.43 -2.68
CA GLY A 84 7.80 13.66 -2.45
C GLY A 84 7.20 14.62 -1.43
N ASN A 85 5.88 14.58 -1.18
CA ASN A 85 5.21 15.39 -0.16
C ASN A 85 4.14 14.55 0.54
N ALA A 86 4.20 14.44 1.86
CA ALA A 86 3.29 13.63 2.68
C ALA A 86 1.97 14.35 2.99
N ASN A 87 1.90 15.66 2.79
CA ASN A 87 0.76 16.50 3.18
C ASN A 87 0.31 16.25 4.63
N ALA A 88 1.28 16.06 5.52
CA ALA A 88 1.10 15.80 6.94
C ALA A 88 1.55 17.02 7.76
N PHE A 89 0.91 17.27 8.91
CA PHE A 89 1.11 18.47 9.74
C PHE A 89 0.88 19.80 9.00
N THR A 90 -0.02 19.82 8.05
CA THR A 90 -0.31 20.96 7.15
C THR A 90 -1.63 21.66 7.46
N GLY A 91 -2.35 21.20 8.48
CA GLY A 91 -3.54 21.85 9.02
C GLY A 91 -4.66 22.05 7.99
N LYS A 92 -5.25 23.24 7.97
CA LYS A 92 -6.36 23.59 7.05
C LYS A 92 -5.91 23.60 5.59
N THR A 93 -4.71 24.08 5.31
CA THR A 93 -4.13 24.13 3.95
C THR A 93 -3.99 22.72 3.37
N GLY A 94 -3.51 21.76 4.14
CA GLY A 94 -3.42 20.37 3.69
C GLY A 94 -4.77 19.74 3.39
N LYS A 95 -5.80 20.03 4.19
CA LYS A 95 -7.19 19.60 3.90
C LYS A 95 -7.73 20.21 2.61
N GLN A 96 -7.46 21.48 2.35
CA GLN A 96 -7.84 22.16 1.11
C GLN A 96 -7.14 21.54 -0.10
N SER A 97 -5.81 21.29 -0.01
CA SER A 97 -5.03 20.59 -1.04
C SER A 97 -5.60 19.22 -1.35
N THR A 98 -5.93 18.44 -0.31
CA THR A 98 -6.56 17.12 -0.46
C THR A 98 -7.91 17.19 -1.15
N THR A 99 -8.75 18.15 -0.79
CA THR A 99 -10.07 18.37 -1.42
C THR A 99 -9.92 18.77 -2.89
N LEU A 100 -8.97 19.65 -3.19
CA LEU A 100 -8.69 20.07 -4.57
C LEU A 100 -8.17 18.89 -5.41
N THR A 101 -7.21 18.12 -4.91
CA THR A 101 -6.71 16.92 -5.58
C THR A 101 -7.84 15.95 -5.90
N ALA A 102 -8.73 15.69 -4.92
CA ALA A 102 -9.87 14.81 -5.13
C ALA A 102 -10.87 15.34 -6.17
N SER A 103 -11.07 16.66 -6.23
CA SER A 103 -11.94 17.29 -7.22
C SER A 103 -11.37 17.20 -8.64
N ILE A 104 -10.05 17.42 -8.80
CA ILE A 104 -9.36 17.28 -10.10
C ILE A 104 -9.42 15.81 -10.55
N ALA A 105 -9.13 14.87 -9.65
CA ALA A 105 -9.19 13.44 -9.96
C ALA A 105 -10.61 12.96 -10.31
N ALA A 106 -11.62 13.50 -9.63
CA ALA A 106 -13.02 13.17 -9.91
C ALA A 106 -13.43 13.57 -11.33
N LYS A 107 -12.98 14.76 -11.77
CA LYS A 107 -13.19 15.22 -13.15
C LYS A 107 -12.49 14.30 -14.14
N ALA A 108 -11.20 14.00 -13.93
CA ALA A 108 -10.41 13.14 -14.81
C ALA A 108 -10.97 11.71 -14.92
N ALA A 109 -11.56 11.17 -13.83
CA ALA A 109 -12.13 9.83 -13.76
C ALA A 109 -13.65 9.78 -14.08
N ASP A 110 -14.24 10.88 -14.51
CA ASP A 110 -15.69 11.02 -14.76
C ASP A 110 -16.54 10.44 -13.62
N THR A 111 -16.33 11.00 -12.41
CA THR A 111 -16.99 10.51 -11.20
C THR A 111 -17.13 11.62 -10.14
N THR A 112 -17.56 11.26 -8.95
CA THR A 112 -17.63 12.17 -7.80
C THR A 112 -16.42 12.00 -6.87
N ALA A 113 -16.05 13.09 -6.19
CA ALA A 113 -14.95 13.07 -5.22
C ALA A 113 -15.14 12.05 -4.07
N ALA A 114 -16.38 11.59 -3.84
CA ALA A 114 -16.68 10.56 -2.86
C ALA A 114 -16.08 9.17 -3.20
N LYS A 115 -15.76 8.93 -4.48
CA LYS A 115 -15.18 7.68 -5.00
C LYS A 115 -13.70 7.80 -5.35
N ILE A 116 -13.06 8.90 -4.92
CA ILE A 116 -11.62 9.13 -5.10
C ILE A 116 -10.89 8.83 -3.81
N PHE A 117 -9.88 7.96 -3.91
CA PHE A 117 -8.96 7.64 -2.82
C PHE A 117 -7.61 8.29 -3.09
N LEU A 118 -6.94 8.73 -2.03
CA LEU A 118 -5.70 9.50 -2.10
C LEU A 118 -4.66 8.91 -1.15
N ALA A 119 -3.40 8.95 -1.58
CA ALA A 119 -2.28 8.67 -0.69
C ALA A 119 -1.13 9.63 -1.00
N SER A 120 -0.45 10.09 0.05
CA SER A 120 0.66 11.03 -0.06
C SER A 120 1.82 10.57 0.79
N THR A 121 3.03 10.65 0.27
CA THR A 121 4.26 10.23 0.97
C THR A 121 5.42 11.15 0.63
N GLY A 122 6.34 11.36 1.59
CA GLY A 122 7.52 12.20 1.41
C GLY A 122 7.66 13.20 2.56
N VAL A 123 8.01 14.45 2.24
CA VAL A 123 8.30 15.49 3.24
C VAL A 123 7.05 15.83 4.06
N ILE A 124 7.26 15.93 5.38
CA ILE A 124 6.26 16.30 6.39
C ILE A 124 6.40 17.80 6.69
N GLY A 125 5.28 18.48 7.01
CA GLY A 125 5.26 19.89 7.41
C GLY A 125 5.15 20.89 6.25
N GLU A 126 5.23 20.43 5.01
CA GLU A 126 5.07 21.28 3.83
C GLU A 126 3.68 21.04 3.19
N PRO A 127 2.87 22.08 2.95
CA PRO A 127 1.60 21.94 2.23
C PRO A 127 1.83 21.41 0.81
N LEU A 128 0.99 20.47 0.39
CA LEU A 128 0.98 19.98 -0.98
C LEU A 128 0.35 21.02 -1.91
N ASP A 129 1.09 21.44 -2.93
CA ASP A 129 0.53 22.25 -4.01
C ASP A 129 -0.30 21.39 -4.97
N ALA A 130 -1.61 21.31 -4.70
CA ALA A 130 -2.53 20.51 -5.49
C ALA A 130 -2.79 21.09 -6.90
N THR A 131 -2.39 22.34 -7.20
CA THR A 131 -2.54 22.91 -8.55
C THR A 131 -1.66 22.18 -9.58
N LYS A 132 -0.59 21.51 -9.13
CA LYS A 132 0.28 20.68 -9.96
C LYS A 132 -0.43 19.48 -10.60
N PHE A 133 -1.58 19.09 -10.09
CA PHE A 133 -2.39 18.01 -10.67
C PHE A 133 -3.29 18.49 -11.83
N ASN A 134 -3.47 19.81 -12.00
CA ASN A 134 -4.27 20.35 -13.10
C ASN A 134 -3.69 19.96 -14.46
N GLY A 135 -4.54 19.42 -15.33
CA GLY A 135 -4.16 18.88 -16.63
C GLY A 135 -3.42 17.53 -16.56
N VAL A 136 -2.54 17.34 -15.56
CA VAL A 136 -1.77 16.09 -15.39
C VAL A 136 -2.71 14.89 -15.23
N LEU A 137 -3.70 14.95 -14.34
CA LEU A 137 -4.62 13.83 -14.13
C LEU A 137 -5.55 13.60 -15.32
N ASP A 138 -5.96 14.66 -16.03
CA ASP A 138 -6.74 14.53 -17.27
C ASP A 138 -5.94 13.82 -18.37
N ASP A 139 -4.64 14.13 -18.50
CA ASP A 139 -3.76 13.48 -19.48
C ASP A 139 -3.45 12.03 -19.08
N LEU A 140 -3.19 11.76 -17.79
CA LEU A 140 -3.02 10.40 -17.29
C LEU A 140 -4.25 9.53 -17.52
N ALA A 141 -5.45 10.09 -17.35
CA ALA A 141 -6.68 9.33 -17.57
C ALA A 141 -6.86 8.87 -19.04
N LYS A 142 -6.36 9.66 -20.01
CA LYS A 142 -6.40 9.30 -21.43
C LYS A 142 -5.44 8.19 -21.82
N VAL A 143 -4.28 8.09 -21.12
CA VAL A 143 -3.20 7.15 -21.45
C VAL A 143 -3.11 5.97 -20.48
N ALA A 144 -4.01 5.87 -19.52
CA ALA A 144 -4.01 4.79 -18.54
C ALA A 144 -4.23 3.43 -19.21
N VAL A 145 -3.34 2.47 -18.91
CA VAL A 145 -3.28 1.13 -19.50
C VAL A 145 -3.26 0.04 -18.42
N PRO A 146 -3.65 -1.19 -18.72
CA PRO A 146 -3.65 -2.29 -17.73
C PRO A 146 -2.25 -2.80 -17.37
N GLU A 147 -1.21 -2.52 -18.16
CA GLU A 147 0.16 -3.06 -18.03
C GLU A 147 1.07 -2.22 -17.12
N GLY A 148 0.67 -1.06 -16.63
CA GLY A 148 1.55 -0.07 -16.01
C GLY A 148 2.12 -0.41 -14.60
N TRP A 149 2.18 -1.68 -14.18
CA TRP A 149 2.49 -2.09 -12.80
C TRP A 149 3.88 -1.68 -12.30
N ASP A 150 4.94 -1.90 -13.09
CA ASP A 150 6.31 -1.50 -12.68
C ASP A 150 6.45 0.01 -12.53
N ASN A 151 5.95 0.77 -13.51
CA ASN A 151 5.94 2.22 -13.46
C ASN A 151 5.13 2.75 -12.26
N ALA A 152 3.98 2.13 -11.96
CA ALA A 152 3.15 2.47 -10.82
C ALA A 152 3.89 2.24 -9.50
N ALA A 153 4.56 1.09 -9.33
CA ALA A 153 5.36 0.80 -8.15
C ALA A 153 6.51 1.78 -7.97
N ARG A 154 7.18 2.19 -9.08
CA ARG A 154 8.26 3.19 -9.04
C ARG A 154 7.77 4.60 -8.71
N ALA A 155 6.58 4.99 -9.17
CA ALA A 155 6.03 6.32 -8.94
C ALA A 155 5.72 6.60 -7.46
N ILE A 156 5.45 5.57 -6.67
CA ILE A 156 5.13 5.70 -5.25
C ILE A 156 6.36 5.66 -4.32
N MET A 157 7.54 5.33 -4.83
CA MET A 157 8.79 5.23 -4.06
C MET A 157 9.22 6.61 -3.51
N THR A 158 9.98 6.60 -2.42
CA THR A 158 10.66 7.77 -1.85
C THR A 158 12.15 7.49 -1.65
N THR A 159 12.52 6.93 -0.52
CA THR A 159 13.89 6.47 -0.19
C THR A 159 14.11 5.01 -0.56
N ASP A 160 13.09 4.35 -1.06
CA ASP A 160 13.13 2.97 -1.53
C ASP A 160 14.24 2.76 -2.58
N THR A 161 14.94 1.65 -2.50
CA THR A 161 16.03 1.32 -3.44
C THR A 161 15.57 0.42 -4.60
N PHE A 162 14.40 -0.22 -4.47
CA PHE A 162 13.77 -1.05 -5.51
C PHE A 162 12.23 -0.99 -5.41
N PRO A 163 11.50 -1.16 -6.53
CA PRO A 163 10.04 -1.26 -6.53
C PRO A 163 9.59 -2.57 -5.89
N LYS A 164 8.57 -2.52 -5.04
CA LYS A 164 8.03 -3.66 -4.32
C LYS A 164 6.71 -4.07 -4.95
N VAL A 165 6.68 -5.27 -5.52
CA VAL A 165 5.51 -5.83 -6.19
C VAL A 165 5.35 -7.31 -5.82
N ALA A 166 4.10 -7.76 -5.75
CA ALA A 166 3.76 -9.16 -5.53
C ALA A 166 2.50 -9.52 -6.29
N THR A 167 2.41 -10.77 -6.76
CA THR A 167 1.24 -11.24 -7.48
C THR A 167 0.90 -12.67 -7.09
N ALA A 168 -0.37 -13.00 -7.14
CA ALA A 168 -0.86 -14.36 -7.03
C ALA A 168 -2.06 -14.57 -7.93
N THR A 169 -2.22 -15.80 -8.39
CA THR A 169 -3.39 -16.21 -9.14
C THR A 169 -3.98 -17.44 -8.49
N VAL A 170 -5.31 -17.43 -8.33
CA VAL A 170 -6.02 -18.50 -7.64
C VAL A 170 -7.37 -18.78 -8.29
N LYS A 171 -7.85 -20.01 -8.17
CA LYS A 171 -9.18 -20.39 -8.64
C LYS A 171 -10.23 -19.95 -7.61
N LEU A 172 -11.27 -19.24 -8.06
CA LEU A 172 -12.45 -18.88 -7.29
C LEU A 172 -13.70 -19.28 -8.08
N GLY A 173 -14.40 -20.30 -7.62
CA GLY A 173 -15.45 -20.92 -8.42
C GLY A 173 -14.91 -21.53 -9.72
N LYS A 174 -15.45 -21.10 -10.87
CA LYS A 174 -14.99 -21.54 -12.21
C LYS A 174 -13.90 -20.63 -12.78
N ALA A 175 -13.70 -19.44 -12.22
CA ALA A 175 -12.77 -18.45 -12.75
C ALA A 175 -11.39 -18.56 -12.09
N LYS A 176 -10.37 -18.17 -12.84
CA LYS A 176 -9.06 -17.77 -12.36
C LYS A 176 -9.12 -16.29 -11.98
N VAL A 177 -8.79 -15.94 -10.76
CA VAL A 177 -8.73 -14.56 -10.27
C VAL A 177 -7.28 -14.18 -9.98
N THR A 178 -6.97 -12.93 -10.23
CA THR A 178 -5.63 -12.35 -10.02
C THR A 178 -5.65 -11.43 -8.80
N ILE A 179 -4.56 -11.41 -8.07
CA ILE A 179 -4.28 -10.50 -6.96
C ILE A 179 -2.93 -9.89 -7.24
N ASN A 180 -2.87 -8.59 -7.46
CA ASN A 180 -1.63 -7.83 -7.59
C ASN A 180 -1.49 -6.87 -6.42
N GLY A 181 -0.27 -6.73 -5.93
CA GLY A 181 0.05 -5.77 -4.91
C GLY A 181 1.28 -4.96 -5.24
N MET A 182 1.32 -3.72 -4.78
CA MET A 182 2.51 -2.88 -4.78
C MET A 182 2.65 -2.18 -3.43
N ALA A 183 3.88 -1.96 -3.01
CA ALA A 183 4.19 -1.26 -1.77
C ALA A 183 5.40 -0.33 -1.90
N LYS A 184 5.52 0.61 -0.97
CA LYS A 184 6.71 1.41 -0.74
C LYS A 184 6.96 1.55 0.75
N GLY A 185 8.22 1.68 1.12
CA GLY A 185 8.70 1.92 2.46
C GLY A 185 10.12 1.41 2.64
N ALA A 186 10.97 2.20 3.28
CA ALA A 186 12.36 1.90 3.58
C ALA A 186 12.80 2.46 4.94
N GLY A 187 12.06 3.41 5.51
CA GLY A 187 12.29 4.01 6.83
C GLY A 187 10.99 4.52 7.44
N MET A 188 11.01 4.83 8.72
CA MET A 188 9.85 5.15 9.57
C MET A 188 8.84 3.98 9.57
N ILE A 189 9.32 2.75 9.79
CA ILE A 189 8.53 1.51 9.74
C ILE A 189 8.45 0.89 11.13
N ALA A 190 7.26 0.91 11.74
CA ALA A 190 6.94 0.23 12.99
C ALA A 190 5.54 -0.40 12.94
N PRO A 191 5.23 -1.42 13.74
CA PRO A 191 3.91 -2.03 13.81
C PRO A 191 2.79 -1.02 14.08
N ASP A 192 1.57 -1.40 13.78
CA ASP A 192 0.34 -0.60 13.81
C ASP A 192 0.11 0.25 12.56
N MET A 193 0.39 -0.36 11.38
CA MET A 193 0.36 0.33 10.08
C MET A 193 1.41 1.45 10.04
N ALA A 194 2.68 1.04 9.98
CA ALA A 194 3.84 1.93 9.93
C ALA A 194 4.17 2.37 8.49
N THR A 195 4.89 3.46 8.33
CA THR A 195 5.16 4.26 7.12
C THR A 195 5.31 3.47 5.84
N MET A 196 4.21 2.95 5.38
CA MET A 196 4.15 2.35 4.08
C MET A 196 2.92 2.86 3.32
N LEU A 197 3.03 2.90 2.04
CA LEU A 197 1.87 2.86 1.17
C LEU A 197 1.85 1.48 0.53
N ALA A 198 0.72 0.80 0.63
CA ALA A 198 0.51 -0.45 -0.08
C ALA A 198 -0.88 -0.46 -0.72
N PHE A 199 -0.95 -1.00 -1.91
CA PHE A 199 -2.17 -1.08 -2.69
C PHE A 199 -2.30 -2.48 -3.24
N VAL A 200 -3.46 -3.11 -2.99
CA VAL A 200 -3.77 -4.45 -3.49
C VAL A 200 -4.98 -4.38 -4.40
N PHE A 201 -4.90 -5.06 -5.52
CA PHE A 201 -5.92 -5.06 -6.56
C PHE A 201 -6.30 -6.49 -6.89
N THR A 202 -7.57 -6.72 -7.16
CA THR A 202 -8.06 -8.03 -7.61
C THR A 202 -9.29 -7.88 -8.50
N ASP A 203 -9.50 -8.81 -9.40
CA ASP A 203 -10.73 -8.94 -10.18
C ASP A 203 -11.80 -9.80 -9.51
N ALA A 204 -11.53 -10.32 -8.31
CA ALA A 204 -12.49 -11.12 -7.56
C ALA A 204 -13.76 -10.33 -7.19
N PRO A 205 -14.98 -10.91 -7.32
CA PRO A 205 -16.24 -10.25 -7.00
C PRO A 205 -16.52 -10.31 -5.49
N LEU A 206 -15.84 -9.46 -4.73
CA LEU A 206 -15.94 -9.35 -3.28
C LEU A 206 -16.73 -8.09 -2.88
N SER A 207 -17.61 -8.21 -1.91
CA SER A 207 -18.22 -7.01 -1.30
C SER A 207 -17.19 -6.23 -0.48
N ALA A 208 -17.37 -4.92 -0.33
CA ALA A 208 -16.48 -4.08 0.48
C ALA A 208 -16.32 -4.60 1.93
N THR A 209 -17.38 -5.15 2.52
CA THR A 209 -17.35 -5.73 3.87
C THR A 209 -16.45 -6.97 3.92
N VAL A 210 -16.54 -7.85 2.93
CA VAL A 210 -15.68 -9.03 2.83
C VAL A 210 -14.24 -8.60 2.66
N LEU A 211 -13.97 -7.72 1.69
CA LEU A 211 -12.62 -7.21 1.41
C LEU A 211 -12.02 -6.55 2.65
N GLN A 212 -12.81 -5.76 3.41
CA GLN A 212 -12.38 -5.13 4.66
C GLN A 212 -12.04 -6.15 5.75
N SER A 213 -12.81 -7.22 5.86
CA SER A 213 -12.54 -8.30 6.82
C SER A 213 -11.23 -9.01 6.49
N LEU A 214 -11.01 -9.36 5.21
CA LEU A 214 -9.78 -10.01 4.77
C LEU A 214 -8.56 -9.12 4.99
N LEU A 215 -8.68 -7.82 4.68
CA LEU A 215 -7.59 -6.86 4.84
C LEU A 215 -7.22 -6.67 6.31
N LYS A 216 -8.20 -6.51 7.20
CA LYS A 216 -7.97 -6.38 8.65
C LYS A 216 -7.26 -7.60 9.24
N THR A 217 -7.70 -8.80 8.83
CA THR A 217 -7.06 -10.03 9.33
C THR A 217 -5.68 -10.22 8.72
N GLY A 218 -5.54 -9.96 7.42
CA GLY A 218 -4.29 -10.18 6.70
C GLY A 218 -3.16 -9.25 7.16
N VAL A 219 -3.45 -8.00 7.52
CA VAL A 219 -2.43 -7.03 7.94
C VAL A 219 -1.76 -7.39 9.26
N GLU A 220 -2.47 -8.10 10.16
CA GLU A 220 -1.96 -8.39 11.51
C GLU A 220 -0.68 -9.24 11.50
N ASP A 221 -0.59 -10.24 10.64
CA ASP A 221 0.53 -11.17 10.57
C ASP A 221 1.48 -10.85 9.41
N THR A 222 1.32 -9.69 8.76
CA THR A 222 2.13 -9.25 7.65
C THR A 222 2.72 -7.87 7.95
N PHE A 223 2.17 -6.80 7.46
CA PHE A 223 2.70 -5.45 7.66
C PHE A 223 2.80 -5.04 9.13
N ASN A 224 1.85 -5.44 9.99
CA ASN A 224 1.95 -5.19 11.43
C ASN A 224 2.99 -6.08 12.14
N ALA A 225 3.60 -7.03 11.46
CA ALA A 225 4.65 -7.89 11.99
C ALA A 225 6.07 -7.48 11.54
N VAL A 226 6.21 -6.35 10.85
CA VAL A 226 7.48 -5.83 10.33
C VAL A 226 7.85 -4.53 11.03
N THR A 227 9.12 -4.37 11.37
CA THR A 227 9.68 -3.10 11.87
C THR A 227 11.08 -2.87 11.30
N ILE A 228 11.44 -1.59 11.07
CA ILE A 228 12.79 -1.18 10.67
C ILE A 228 13.43 -0.34 11.79
N ASP A 229 12.81 0.76 12.16
CA ASP A 229 13.33 1.74 13.12
C ASP A 229 12.45 1.97 14.36
N GLY A 230 11.28 1.32 14.41
CA GLY A 230 10.35 1.45 15.53
C GLY A 230 9.47 2.70 15.48
N ASP A 231 9.56 3.52 14.43
CA ASP A 231 8.83 4.79 14.33
C ASP A 231 7.53 4.65 13.51
N THR A 232 6.42 5.15 14.07
CA THR A 232 5.10 5.15 13.44
C THR A 232 4.91 6.39 12.58
N SER A 233 4.44 6.22 11.35
CA SER A 233 4.18 7.31 10.41
C SER A 233 2.80 7.95 10.56
N THR A 234 2.69 9.13 9.95
CA THR A 234 1.45 9.88 9.77
C THR A 234 0.63 9.45 8.54
N SER A 235 1.24 8.69 7.63
CA SER A 235 0.69 8.52 6.25
C SER A 235 0.37 7.09 5.87
N ASP A 236 0.57 6.11 6.77
CA ASP A 236 0.36 4.70 6.45
C ASP A 236 -1.01 4.43 5.91
N THR A 237 -1.01 3.81 4.75
CA THR A 237 -2.23 3.53 3.99
C THR A 237 -2.08 2.19 3.28
N LEU A 238 -2.90 1.22 3.64
CA LEU A 238 -3.09 0.00 2.87
C LEU A 238 -4.53 0.00 2.34
N LEU A 239 -4.69 0.12 1.03
CA LEU A 239 -5.98 0.04 0.35
C LEU A 239 -6.05 -1.23 -0.50
N ALA A 240 -7.20 -1.86 -0.50
CA ALA A 240 -7.50 -2.99 -1.38
C ALA A 240 -8.71 -2.65 -2.26
N PHE A 241 -8.62 -3.01 -3.55
CA PHE A 241 -9.64 -2.74 -4.56
C PHE A 241 -10.04 -4.05 -5.24
N ALA A 242 -11.33 -4.32 -5.34
CA ALA A 242 -11.84 -5.49 -6.02
C ALA A 242 -12.83 -5.06 -7.12
N THR A 243 -12.45 -5.27 -8.39
CA THR A 243 -13.25 -4.83 -9.54
C THR A 243 -14.47 -5.70 -9.77
N GLY A 244 -14.42 -6.96 -9.34
CA GLY A 244 -15.50 -7.91 -9.56
C GLY A 244 -15.57 -8.47 -10.99
N ALA A 245 -14.67 -8.09 -11.88
CA ALA A 245 -14.71 -8.45 -13.28
C ALA A 245 -14.69 -9.98 -13.53
N ALA A 246 -14.08 -10.76 -12.64
CA ALA A 246 -14.07 -12.22 -12.72
C ALA A 246 -15.46 -12.87 -12.61
N ALA A 247 -16.48 -12.13 -12.15
CA ALA A 247 -17.86 -12.64 -12.17
C ALA A 247 -18.33 -13.06 -13.57
N ALA A 248 -17.93 -12.29 -14.60
CA ALA A 248 -18.23 -12.61 -16.00
C ALA A 248 -17.58 -13.94 -16.47
N ARG A 249 -16.53 -14.39 -15.77
CA ARG A 249 -15.82 -15.65 -16.03
C ARG A 249 -16.25 -16.79 -15.11
N GLY A 250 -17.31 -16.58 -14.31
CA GLY A 250 -17.90 -17.59 -13.43
C GLY A 250 -17.31 -17.63 -12.00
N ALA A 251 -16.66 -16.55 -11.55
CA ALA A 251 -16.38 -16.40 -10.13
C ALA A 251 -17.67 -16.08 -9.36
N PRO A 252 -17.91 -16.72 -8.20
CA PRO A 252 -19.08 -16.44 -7.39
C PRO A 252 -18.97 -15.08 -6.69
N THR A 253 -20.06 -14.35 -6.58
CA THR A 253 -20.13 -13.15 -5.74
C THR A 253 -20.10 -13.54 -4.28
N ILE A 254 -19.08 -13.14 -3.56
CA ILE A 254 -18.86 -13.47 -2.16
C ILE A 254 -19.43 -12.37 -1.27
N LYS A 255 -20.34 -12.76 -0.37
CA LYS A 255 -21.03 -11.84 0.55
C LYS A 255 -20.60 -11.99 2.02
N ARG A 256 -19.87 -13.05 2.38
CA ARG A 256 -19.40 -13.31 3.74
C ARG A 256 -17.95 -13.77 3.74
N ALA A 257 -17.15 -13.25 4.68
CA ALA A 257 -15.74 -13.61 4.81
C ALA A 257 -15.51 -15.08 5.24
N SER A 258 -16.52 -15.69 5.85
CA SER A 258 -16.52 -17.11 6.24
C SER A 258 -16.91 -18.06 5.11
N ASP A 259 -17.12 -17.58 3.89
CA ASP A 259 -17.48 -18.44 2.75
C ASP A 259 -16.36 -19.44 2.46
N PRO A 260 -16.64 -20.76 2.47
CA PRO A 260 -15.61 -21.80 2.23
C PRO A 260 -14.88 -21.67 0.89
N GLN A 261 -15.54 -21.09 -0.12
CA GLN A 261 -14.94 -20.86 -1.43
C GLN A 261 -13.78 -19.86 -1.39
N LEU A 262 -13.71 -19.00 -0.35
CA LEU A 262 -12.61 -18.05 -0.16
C LEU A 262 -11.32 -18.67 0.37
N LYS A 263 -11.31 -19.92 0.84
CA LYS A 263 -10.14 -20.50 1.52
C LYS A 263 -8.85 -20.34 0.72
N ALA A 264 -8.88 -20.66 -0.56
CA ALA A 264 -7.71 -20.53 -1.45
C ALA A 264 -7.37 -19.05 -1.72
N PHE A 265 -8.38 -18.20 -1.91
CA PHE A 265 -8.20 -16.77 -2.11
C PHE A 265 -7.58 -16.09 -0.88
N ILE A 266 -8.07 -16.41 0.32
CA ILE A 266 -7.52 -15.88 1.59
C ILE A 266 -6.02 -16.21 1.70
N LYS A 267 -5.66 -17.47 1.41
CA LYS A 267 -4.24 -17.90 1.44
C LYS A 267 -3.40 -17.11 0.44
N ALA A 268 -3.87 -16.94 -0.79
CA ALA A 268 -3.17 -16.20 -1.84
C ALA A 268 -3.09 -14.69 -1.50
N PHE A 269 -4.17 -14.10 -1.01
CA PHE A 269 -4.21 -12.71 -0.58
C PHE A 269 -3.23 -12.44 0.56
N HIS A 270 -3.20 -13.32 1.57
CA HIS A 270 -2.24 -13.23 2.66
C HIS A 270 -0.80 -13.38 2.17
N ALA A 271 -0.53 -14.29 1.24
CA ALA A 271 0.81 -14.47 0.67
C ALA A 271 1.31 -13.20 -0.05
N VAL A 272 0.44 -12.52 -0.81
CA VAL A 272 0.77 -11.22 -1.44
C VAL A 272 1.08 -10.16 -0.39
N LEU A 273 0.30 -10.06 0.70
CA LEU A 273 0.57 -9.10 1.78
C LEU A 273 1.88 -9.43 2.51
N ALA A 274 2.15 -10.71 2.76
CA ALA A 274 3.37 -11.15 3.44
C ALA A 274 4.63 -10.86 2.62
N ASP A 275 4.59 -11.16 1.32
CA ASP A 275 5.69 -10.88 0.40
C ASP A 275 5.98 -9.36 0.33
N LEU A 276 4.96 -8.52 0.17
CA LEU A 276 5.14 -7.07 0.18
C LEU A 276 5.71 -6.54 1.50
N ALA A 277 5.25 -7.06 2.62
CA ALA A 277 5.73 -6.69 3.95
C ALA A 277 7.20 -7.08 4.14
N GLU A 278 7.59 -8.27 3.68
CA GLU A 278 8.99 -8.72 3.70
C GLU A 278 9.87 -7.88 2.78
N GLN A 279 9.42 -7.52 1.57
CA GLN A 279 10.15 -6.63 0.68
C GLN A 279 10.37 -5.23 1.30
N VAL A 280 9.42 -4.71 2.08
CA VAL A 280 9.61 -3.47 2.86
C VAL A 280 10.71 -3.65 3.91
N ALA A 281 10.72 -4.76 4.66
CA ALA A 281 11.78 -5.03 5.64
C ALA A 281 13.17 -5.17 4.99
N ARG A 282 13.24 -5.82 3.82
CA ARG A 282 14.46 -6.02 3.04
C ARG A 282 15.06 -4.73 2.48
N ASP A 283 14.25 -3.68 2.35
CA ASP A 283 14.68 -2.38 1.82
C ASP A 283 14.92 -1.33 2.92
N GLY A 284 15.02 -1.75 4.18
CA GLY A 284 15.34 -0.85 5.28
C GLY A 284 16.58 0.00 4.97
N GLU A 285 16.51 1.31 5.27
CA GLU A 285 17.60 2.26 4.99
C GLU A 285 18.91 1.76 5.61
N GLY A 286 19.90 1.44 4.75
CA GLY A 286 21.20 0.90 5.16
C GLY A 286 21.19 -0.58 5.61
N ALA A 287 20.07 -1.28 5.50
CA ALA A 287 19.95 -2.67 5.91
C ALA A 287 20.87 -3.60 5.10
N ARG A 288 21.59 -4.48 5.81
CA ARG A 288 22.43 -5.53 5.24
C ARG A 288 22.00 -6.91 5.66
N LYS A 289 21.09 -6.99 6.64
CA LYS A 289 20.60 -8.24 7.23
C LYS A 289 19.08 -8.15 7.41
N LEU A 290 18.40 -9.24 7.11
CA LEU A 290 17.01 -9.46 7.48
C LEU A 290 17.00 -10.36 8.72
N VAL A 291 16.27 -9.97 9.75
CA VAL A 291 16.19 -10.71 11.01
C VAL A 291 14.76 -11.18 11.20
N GLU A 292 14.59 -12.47 11.38
CA GLU A 292 13.33 -13.08 11.78
C GLU A 292 13.36 -13.41 13.28
N VAL A 293 12.38 -12.90 14.03
CA VAL A 293 12.21 -13.17 15.46
C VAL A 293 11.01 -14.07 15.65
N VAL A 294 11.28 -15.34 16.03
CA VAL A 294 10.27 -16.36 16.31
C VAL A 294 10.13 -16.53 17.81
N VAL A 295 8.90 -16.41 18.31
CA VAL A 295 8.58 -16.62 19.75
C VAL A 295 7.59 -17.76 19.88
N GLU A 296 8.05 -18.84 20.51
CA GLU A 296 7.28 -20.06 20.78
C GLU A 296 6.97 -20.20 22.27
N GLY A 297 5.94 -20.97 22.62
CA GLY A 297 5.60 -21.30 24.01
C GLY A 297 5.01 -20.14 24.82
N ALA A 298 4.72 -19.00 24.23
CA ALA A 298 4.08 -17.89 24.94
C ALA A 298 2.61 -18.19 25.30
N THR A 299 2.09 -17.56 26.36
CA THR A 299 0.73 -17.77 26.86
C THR A 299 -0.39 -17.40 25.87
N SER A 300 -0.08 -16.56 24.88
CA SER A 300 -1.01 -16.17 23.81
C SER A 300 -0.24 -15.59 22.62
N LYS A 301 -0.88 -15.55 21.44
CA LYS A 301 -0.36 -14.89 20.24
C LYS A 301 -0.02 -13.40 20.51
N THR A 302 -0.86 -12.70 21.30
CA THR A 302 -0.61 -11.31 21.69
C THR A 302 0.65 -11.17 22.53
N SER A 303 0.87 -12.10 23.49
CA SER A 303 2.09 -12.13 24.31
C SER A 303 3.33 -12.43 23.46
N ALA A 304 3.26 -13.44 22.58
CA ALA A 304 4.34 -13.76 21.65
C ALA A 304 4.76 -12.56 20.80
N ARG A 305 3.77 -11.89 20.19
CA ARG A 305 4.00 -10.68 19.40
C ARG A 305 4.68 -9.57 20.21
N LYS A 306 4.20 -9.31 21.43
CA LYS A 306 4.78 -8.28 22.31
C LYS A 306 6.25 -8.55 22.62
N ILE A 307 6.60 -9.80 22.87
CA ILE A 307 7.98 -10.23 23.10
C ILE A 307 8.80 -10.06 21.81
N ALA A 308 8.33 -10.58 20.68
CA ALA A 308 9.02 -10.46 19.39
C ALA A 308 9.30 -9.02 19.02
N MET A 309 8.30 -8.13 19.16
CA MET A 309 8.45 -6.71 18.84
C MET A 309 9.39 -5.98 19.80
N SER A 310 9.42 -6.35 21.08
CA SER A 310 10.39 -5.79 22.04
C SER A 310 11.82 -6.12 21.64
N ILE A 311 12.08 -7.35 21.19
CA ILE A 311 13.38 -7.78 20.67
C ILE A 311 13.70 -7.05 19.37
N ALA A 312 12.78 -7.08 18.40
CA ALA A 312 12.97 -6.49 17.08
C ALA A 312 13.18 -4.96 17.11
N ASN A 313 12.60 -4.24 18.08
CA ASN A 313 12.78 -2.80 18.25
C ASN A 313 13.95 -2.41 19.17
N SER A 314 14.66 -3.38 19.75
CA SER A 314 15.79 -3.07 20.61
C SER A 314 16.99 -2.52 19.81
N PRO A 315 17.46 -1.30 20.05
CA PRO A 315 18.67 -0.79 19.42
C PRO A 315 19.89 -1.62 19.71
N LEU A 316 20.01 -2.18 20.93
CA LEU A 316 21.13 -3.03 21.32
C LEU A 316 21.15 -4.32 20.52
N VAL A 317 20.01 -5.01 20.36
CA VAL A 317 19.91 -6.24 19.55
C VAL A 317 20.24 -5.92 18.08
N LYS A 318 19.71 -4.85 17.53
CA LYS A 318 20.02 -4.42 16.16
C LYS A 318 21.50 -4.14 15.96
N THR A 319 22.14 -3.44 16.92
CA THR A 319 23.57 -3.12 16.87
C THR A 319 24.42 -4.37 16.93
N ALA A 320 24.11 -5.31 17.83
CA ALA A 320 24.81 -6.57 17.95
C ALA A 320 24.74 -7.39 16.66
N ILE A 321 23.55 -7.53 16.06
CA ILE A 321 23.35 -8.26 14.81
C ILE A 321 24.06 -7.56 13.64
N ALA A 322 23.96 -6.22 13.54
CA ALA A 322 24.61 -5.45 12.49
C ALA A 322 26.12 -5.51 12.57
N GLY A 323 26.67 -5.46 13.79
CA GLY A 323 28.09 -5.52 14.07
C GLY A 323 28.68 -6.94 14.10
N GLU A 324 27.82 -7.98 14.02
CA GLU A 324 28.24 -9.40 14.17
C GLU A 324 28.94 -9.67 15.51
N ASP A 325 28.55 -8.93 16.55
CA ASP A 325 29.09 -9.03 17.91
C ASP A 325 27.95 -9.36 18.89
N ALA A 326 28.03 -10.53 19.52
CA ALA A 326 27.04 -10.98 20.49
C ALA A 326 27.17 -10.30 21.87
N ASN A 327 28.22 -9.53 22.10
CA ASN A 327 28.49 -8.86 23.36
C ASN A 327 27.78 -7.50 23.43
N TRP A 328 26.49 -7.53 23.64
CA TRP A 328 25.65 -6.32 23.69
C TRP A 328 25.47 -5.70 25.09
N GLY A 329 26.04 -6.29 26.10
CA GLY A 329 25.89 -5.93 27.48
C GLY A 329 26.80 -6.68 28.39
#